data_0c820758698c166e31c646d576bffbd6
#
_entry.id   0c820758698c166e31c646d576bffbd6
#
_cell.length_a   1.000
_cell.length_b   1.000
_cell.length_c   1.000
_cell.angle_alpha   90.00
_cell.angle_beta   90.00
_cell.angle_gamma   90.00
#
_symmetry.space_group_name_H-M   'P 1'
#
loop_
_entity.id
_entity.type
_entity.pdbx_description
1 polymer ?
#
loop_
_entity_poly.entity_id
_entity_poly.type
_entity_poly.pdbx_seq_one_letter_code
_entity_poly.pdbx_strand_id
1 'polypeptide(L)'
;MSKTTQRSLAILLSHDILSYITKTTDGETTSYSDVYDYSVDFTNLNKTEIEIEHELRSNLTLLQEYDYVHICFLSTTVNVVPNQFAHKPFEELLSLSNYSPVKLAIDCPLENVDASIIYNIHYPLKDILLSLPNLQNARLYHSGKFLVDYGMINSKNDEIYINLMHQKLEVCVLSNGEFIFYNLFETKTKEDFLFYILYTLNQLNISPNTVSLYAFGDIMNSPNYYETLQKYVRHISFNEADKQLGQYFTLYKLFECESFQEH
;
A
#
# COMPACT_ATOMS: atom_id res chain seq x y z
N MET A 1 -37.03 6.79 -8.98
CA MET A 1 -35.59 6.83 -9.24
C MET A 1 -35.11 5.39 -9.18
N SER A 2 -34.59 4.84 -10.28
CA SER A 2 -34.01 3.51 -10.27
C SER A 2 -32.75 3.57 -9.37
N LYS A 3 -32.73 2.75 -8.32
CA LYS A 3 -31.49 2.55 -7.56
C LYS A 3 -30.47 1.97 -8.55
N THR A 4 -29.40 2.70 -8.81
CA THR A 4 -28.29 2.19 -9.62
C THR A 4 -27.37 1.42 -8.69
N THR A 5 -27.22 0.13 -8.95
CA THR A 5 -26.22 -0.69 -8.28
C THR A 5 -24.85 -0.29 -8.81
N GLN A 6 -23.92 0.08 -7.94
CA GLN A 6 -22.55 0.46 -8.26
C GLN A 6 -21.60 -0.63 -7.84
N ARG A 7 -20.65 -0.99 -8.71
CA ARG A 7 -19.66 -2.03 -8.45
C ARG A 7 -18.25 -1.49 -8.59
N SER A 8 -17.42 -1.76 -7.60
CA SER A 8 -16.03 -1.30 -7.56
C SER A 8 -15.07 -2.45 -7.32
N LEU A 9 -13.89 -2.36 -7.88
CA LEU A 9 -12.81 -3.32 -7.74
C LEU A 9 -11.57 -2.62 -7.19
N ALA A 10 -11.02 -3.14 -6.08
CA ALA A 10 -9.75 -2.73 -5.52
C ALA A 10 -8.72 -3.86 -5.68
N ILE A 11 -7.59 -3.56 -6.28
CA ILE A 11 -6.49 -4.51 -6.54
C ILE A 11 -5.22 -4.00 -5.86
N LEU A 12 -4.54 -4.88 -5.13
CA LEU A 12 -3.19 -4.70 -4.62
C LEU A 12 -2.25 -5.58 -5.43
N LEU A 13 -1.21 -4.99 -6.00
CA LEU A 13 -0.38 -5.66 -7.00
C LEU A 13 1.11 -5.39 -6.79
N SER A 14 1.91 -6.44 -6.91
CA SER A 14 3.37 -6.38 -7.11
C SER A 14 3.78 -7.47 -8.10
N HIS A 15 5.09 -7.65 -8.30
CA HIS A 15 5.59 -8.72 -9.17
C HIS A 15 5.30 -10.15 -8.63
N ASP A 16 4.95 -10.27 -7.36
CA ASP A 16 4.78 -11.54 -6.63
C ASP A 16 3.47 -11.61 -5.83
N ILE A 17 2.65 -10.56 -5.86
CA ILE A 17 1.42 -10.46 -5.09
C ILE A 17 0.29 -9.98 -6.00
N LEU A 18 -0.85 -10.63 -5.89
CA LEU A 18 -2.12 -10.18 -6.43
C LEU A 18 -3.19 -10.42 -5.37
N SER A 19 -3.67 -9.34 -4.76
CA SER A 19 -4.81 -9.41 -3.85
C SER A 19 -5.90 -8.48 -4.35
N TYR A 20 -7.16 -8.85 -4.23
CA TYR A 20 -8.27 -7.97 -4.60
C TYR A 20 -9.51 -8.22 -3.75
N ILE A 21 -10.37 -7.22 -3.75
CA ILE A 21 -11.70 -7.25 -3.14
C ILE A 21 -12.67 -6.46 -4.04
N THR A 22 -13.93 -6.88 -4.08
CA THR A 22 -15.00 -6.14 -4.75
C THR A 22 -15.95 -5.51 -3.73
N LYS A 23 -16.47 -4.35 -4.07
CA LYS A 23 -17.50 -3.63 -3.33
C LYS A 23 -18.72 -3.46 -4.21
N THR A 24 -19.90 -3.72 -3.66
CA THR A 24 -21.18 -3.47 -4.32
C THR A 24 -22.02 -2.56 -3.43
N THR A 25 -22.47 -1.43 -3.99
CA THR A 25 -23.34 -0.47 -3.31
C THR A 25 -24.70 -0.46 -4.03
N ASP A 26 -25.76 -0.79 -3.30
CA ASP A 26 -27.16 -0.74 -3.79
C ASP A 26 -27.97 0.20 -2.88
N GLY A 27 -28.09 1.43 -3.32
CA GLY A 27 -28.66 2.51 -2.53
C GLY A 27 -27.84 2.80 -1.29
N GLU A 28 -28.38 2.54 -0.09
CA GLU A 28 -27.70 2.75 1.20
C GLU A 28 -26.95 1.50 1.70
N THR A 29 -27.09 0.37 1.01
CA THR A 29 -26.46 -0.89 1.42
C THR A 29 -25.16 -1.10 0.69
N THR A 30 -24.08 -1.29 1.45
CA THR A 30 -22.77 -1.65 0.93
C THR A 30 -22.39 -3.05 1.37
N SER A 31 -21.90 -3.84 0.44
CA SER A 31 -21.37 -5.19 0.69
C SER A 31 -20.00 -5.37 0.04
N TYR A 32 -19.19 -6.22 0.65
CA TYR A 32 -17.86 -6.59 0.15
C TYR A 32 -17.81 -8.08 -0.12
N SER A 33 -17.01 -8.49 -1.13
CA SER A 33 -16.66 -9.90 -1.30
C SER A 33 -15.66 -10.33 -0.22
N ASP A 34 -15.37 -11.64 -0.16
CA ASP A 34 -14.15 -12.09 0.50
C ASP A 34 -12.91 -11.55 -0.24
N VAL A 35 -11.82 -11.34 0.51
CA VAL A 35 -10.56 -10.96 -0.09
C VAL A 35 -9.96 -12.16 -0.81
N TYR A 36 -9.65 -11.99 -2.09
CA TYR A 36 -8.80 -12.91 -2.81
C TYR A 36 -7.35 -12.51 -2.57
N ASP A 37 -6.53 -13.44 -2.14
CA ASP A 37 -5.16 -13.19 -1.75
C ASP A 37 -4.25 -14.27 -2.33
N TYR A 38 -3.40 -13.87 -3.28
CA TYR A 38 -2.50 -14.75 -4.01
C TYR A 38 -1.09 -14.20 -3.95
N SER A 39 -0.17 -15.01 -3.48
CA SER A 39 1.26 -14.69 -3.49
C SER A 39 2.08 -15.87 -4.00
N VAL A 40 3.17 -15.57 -4.70
CA VAL A 40 4.08 -16.55 -5.27
C VAL A 40 5.38 -16.60 -4.49
N ASP A 41 5.88 -17.79 -4.21
CA ASP A 41 7.13 -17.96 -3.48
C ASP A 41 8.35 -17.53 -4.32
N PHE A 42 9.21 -16.73 -3.75
CA PHE A 42 10.35 -16.02 -4.36
C PHE A 42 11.49 -16.89 -4.92
N THR A 43 11.40 -18.18 -4.83
CA THR A 43 12.52 -19.06 -5.22
C THR A 43 12.85 -19.02 -6.71
N ASN A 44 11.98 -18.44 -7.55
CA ASN A 44 12.18 -18.32 -8.99
C ASN A 44 11.49 -17.10 -9.60
N LEU A 45 12.18 -15.96 -9.69
CA LEU A 45 11.67 -14.68 -10.17
C LEU A 45 11.01 -14.72 -11.56
N ASN A 46 11.55 -15.53 -12.49
CA ASN A 46 10.97 -15.65 -13.83
C ASN A 46 9.62 -16.35 -13.85
N LYS A 47 9.34 -17.15 -12.83
CA LYS A 47 8.09 -17.90 -12.71
C LYS A 47 6.98 -17.05 -12.10
N THR A 48 7.34 -16.19 -11.15
CA THR A 48 6.42 -15.30 -10.43
C THR A 48 5.65 -14.37 -11.34
N GLU A 49 6.33 -13.68 -12.26
CA GLU A 49 5.69 -12.77 -13.20
C GLU A 49 4.70 -13.48 -14.13
N ILE A 50 5.08 -14.66 -14.62
CA ILE A 50 4.21 -15.49 -15.49
C ILE A 50 2.95 -15.94 -14.74
N GLU A 51 3.07 -16.26 -13.45
CA GLU A 51 1.94 -16.70 -12.63
C GLU A 51 1.00 -15.55 -12.32
N ILE A 52 1.50 -14.37 -11.98
CA ILE A 52 0.68 -13.15 -11.80
C ILE A 52 -0.01 -12.75 -13.11
N GLU A 53 0.70 -12.81 -14.24
CA GLU A 53 0.09 -12.55 -15.55
C GLU A 53 -1.03 -13.55 -15.85
N HIS A 54 -0.79 -14.83 -15.59
CA HIS A 54 -1.81 -15.87 -15.79
C HIS A 54 -3.05 -15.60 -14.95
N GLU A 55 -2.88 -15.27 -13.66
CA GLU A 55 -3.99 -14.92 -12.77
C GLU A 55 -4.77 -13.70 -13.27
N LEU A 56 -4.09 -12.62 -13.64
CA LEU A 56 -4.71 -11.42 -14.17
C LEU A 56 -5.55 -11.69 -15.43
N ARG A 57 -5.12 -12.62 -16.30
CA ARG A 57 -5.79 -12.95 -17.56
C ARG A 57 -6.87 -14.02 -17.45
N SER A 58 -6.84 -14.87 -16.43
CA SER A 58 -7.75 -16.00 -16.27
C SER A 58 -8.79 -15.83 -15.17
N ASN A 59 -8.59 -14.93 -14.24
CA ASN A 59 -9.48 -14.75 -13.11
C ASN A 59 -10.78 -14.05 -13.52
N LEU A 60 -11.89 -14.78 -13.43
CA LEU A 60 -13.21 -14.33 -13.91
C LEU A 60 -13.69 -13.07 -13.19
N THR A 61 -13.32 -12.83 -11.94
CA THR A 61 -13.69 -11.61 -11.22
C THR A 61 -12.98 -10.40 -11.81
N LEU A 62 -11.69 -10.53 -12.11
CA LEU A 62 -10.91 -9.45 -12.70
C LEU A 62 -11.32 -9.12 -14.15
N LEU A 63 -11.96 -10.05 -14.83
CA LEU A 63 -12.45 -9.87 -16.21
C LEU A 63 -13.86 -9.27 -16.29
N GLN A 64 -14.53 -9.02 -15.16
CA GLN A 64 -15.84 -8.36 -15.15
C GLN A 64 -15.72 -6.86 -15.35
N GLU A 65 -16.82 -6.22 -15.73
CA GLU A 65 -16.93 -4.77 -15.78
C GLU A 65 -17.25 -4.20 -14.39
N TYR A 66 -16.61 -3.09 -14.04
CA TYR A 66 -16.81 -2.34 -12.81
C TYR A 66 -16.97 -0.86 -13.13
N ASP A 67 -17.77 -0.15 -12.33
CA ASP A 67 -17.91 1.31 -12.45
C ASP A 67 -16.61 2.01 -12.02
N TYR A 68 -15.91 1.46 -11.01
CA TYR A 68 -14.62 1.96 -10.55
C TYR A 68 -13.62 0.83 -10.39
N VAL A 69 -12.40 1.06 -10.88
CA VAL A 69 -11.27 0.16 -10.69
C VAL A 69 -10.09 0.94 -10.12
N HIS A 70 -9.59 0.48 -8.99
CA HIS A 70 -8.44 1.05 -8.29
C HIS A 70 -7.34 0.01 -8.20
N ILE A 71 -6.13 0.34 -8.67
CA ILE A 71 -4.97 -0.53 -8.61
C ILE A 71 -3.90 0.14 -7.76
N CYS A 72 -3.50 -0.54 -6.71
CA CYS A 72 -2.47 -0.11 -5.78
C CYS A 72 -1.22 -0.96 -5.96
N PHE A 73 -0.08 -0.31 -6.11
CA PHE A 73 1.21 -0.98 -6.25
C PHE A 73 1.97 -1.03 -4.93
N LEU A 74 2.55 -2.20 -4.65
CA LEU A 74 3.55 -2.41 -3.61
C LEU A 74 4.95 -2.38 -4.26
N SER A 75 5.46 -1.18 -4.49
CA SER A 75 6.79 -1.00 -5.09
C SER A 75 7.80 -0.56 -4.03
N THR A 76 8.86 -1.34 -3.83
CA THR A 76 9.97 -0.98 -2.94
C THR A 76 10.91 0.07 -3.54
N THR A 77 10.79 0.32 -4.85
CA THR A 77 11.45 1.44 -5.53
C THR A 77 10.55 2.67 -5.43
N VAL A 78 10.68 3.40 -4.34
CA VAL A 78 9.78 4.49 -3.96
C VAL A 78 10.54 5.62 -3.26
N ASN A 79 10.12 6.87 -3.52
CA ASN A 79 10.57 8.06 -2.79
C ASN A 79 9.39 8.98 -2.52
N VAL A 80 9.37 9.64 -1.37
CA VAL A 80 8.48 10.78 -1.12
C VAL A 80 9.21 12.06 -1.48
N VAL A 81 8.65 12.80 -2.42
CA VAL A 81 9.29 13.97 -3.01
C VAL A 81 8.41 15.20 -2.78
N PRO A 82 8.93 16.25 -2.11
CA PRO A 82 8.21 17.52 -1.97
C PRO A 82 7.84 18.12 -3.34
N ASN A 83 6.63 18.67 -3.47
CA ASN A 83 6.09 19.17 -4.73
C ASN A 83 6.94 20.26 -5.39
N GLN A 84 7.73 21.01 -4.61
CA GLN A 84 8.70 21.98 -5.14
C GLN A 84 9.73 21.36 -6.10
N PHE A 85 9.96 20.04 -6.04
CA PHE A 85 10.85 19.30 -6.93
C PHE A 85 10.13 18.57 -8.08
N ALA A 86 8.80 18.67 -8.18
CA ALA A 86 8.00 17.99 -9.20
C ALA A 86 8.32 18.40 -10.65
N HIS A 87 9.13 19.48 -10.84
CA HIS A 87 9.62 19.89 -12.17
C HIS A 87 10.75 18.99 -12.70
N LYS A 88 11.33 18.12 -11.90
CA LYS A 88 12.38 17.17 -12.32
C LYS A 88 11.75 15.88 -12.87
N PRO A 89 12.45 15.19 -13.80
CA PRO A 89 12.02 13.87 -14.26
C PRO A 89 11.91 12.90 -13.09
N PHE A 90 10.81 12.15 -13.01
CA PHE A 90 10.54 11.22 -11.92
C PHE A 90 11.57 10.08 -11.86
N GLU A 91 12.06 9.64 -13.01
CA GLU A 91 13.12 8.64 -13.12
C GLU A 91 14.44 9.12 -12.46
N GLU A 92 14.77 10.41 -12.62
CA GLU A 92 15.93 11.01 -11.97
C GLU A 92 15.75 11.03 -10.44
N LEU A 93 14.57 11.44 -9.96
CA LEU A 93 14.25 11.50 -8.54
C LEU A 93 14.26 10.12 -7.87
N LEU A 94 13.81 9.07 -8.56
CA LEU A 94 13.89 7.69 -8.06
C LEU A 94 15.32 7.15 -8.10
N SER A 95 16.14 7.56 -9.07
CA SER A 95 17.53 7.11 -9.20
C SER A 95 18.44 7.59 -8.08
N LEU A 96 18.03 8.62 -7.31
CA LEU A 96 18.79 9.11 -6.15
C LEU A 96 18.92 8.06 -5.03
N SER A 97 17.95 7.17 -4.90
CA SER A 97 17.91 6.12 -3.87
C SER A 97 18.08 4.70 -4.42
N ASN A 98 18.17 4.54 -5.75
CA ASN A 98 18.22 3.24 -6.41
C ASN A 98 19.41 3.14 -7.37
N TYR A 99 20.18 2.05 -7.25
CA TYR A 99 21.35 1.79 -8.10
C TYR A 99 20.99 1.27 -9.51
N SER A 100 19.74 0.92 -9.76
CA SER A 100 19.28 0.42 -11.06
C SER A 100 18.54 1.50 -11.84
N PRO A 101 18.69 1.58 -13.17
CA PRO A 101 17.96 2.54 -13.99
C PRO A 101 16.46 2.29 -13.87
N VAL A 102 15.73 3.29 -13.43
CA VAL A 102 14.27 3.29 -13.39
C VAL A 102 13.76 3.57 -14.80
N LYS A 103 12.90 2.70 -15.34
CA LYS A 103 12.36 2.84 -16.70
C LYS A 103 10.98 3.49 -16.76
N LEU A 104 10.23 3.40 -15.68
CA LEU A 104 8.89 3.93 -15.61
C LEU A 104 8.58 4.40 -14.19
N ALA A 105 8.61 5.69 -14.01
CA ALA A 105 8.23 6.33 -12.76
C ALA A 105 6.84 6.95 -12.88
N ILE A 106 6.05 6.80 -11.84
CA ILE A 106 4.72 7.39 -11.72
C ILE A 106 4.66 8.14 -10.39
N ASP A 107 3.93 9.24 -10.35
CA ASP A 107 3.62 9.95 -9.13
C ASP A 107 2.25 9.58 -8.56
N CYS A 108 2.16 9.67 -7.26
CA CYS A 108 0.93 9.52 -6.49
C CYS A 108 0.87 10.64 -5.45
N PRO A 109 0.11 11.72 -5.73
CA PRO A 109 0.00 12.86 -4.83
C PRO A 109 -0.55 12.46 -3.46
N LEU A 110 0.04 13.04 -2.40
CA LEU A 110 -0.47 12.94 -1.04
C LEU A 110 -1.52 14.04 -0.81
N GLU A 111 -2.53 13.76 0.00
CA GLU A 111 -3.62 14.73 0.23
C GLU A 111 -3.29 15.71 1.37
N ASN A 112 -2.56 15.23 2.36
CA ASN A 112 -2.32 15.97 3.59
C ASN A 112 -0.85 16.39 3.77
N VAL A 113 -0.02 16.18 2.75
CA VAL A 113 1.40 16.55 2.72
C VAL A 113 1.69 17.22 1.38
N ASP A 114 2.42 18.34 1.37
CA ASP A 114 2.87 18.98 0.13
C ASP A 114 3.99 18.20 -0.57
N ALA A 115 3.66 16.95 -0.94
CA ALA A 115 4.57 16.00 -1.55
C ALA A 115 3.81 14.97 -2.39
N SER A 116 4.53 14.26 -3.24
CA SER A 116 4.05 13.08 -3.97
C SER A 116 4.92 11.87 -3.65
N ILE A 117 4.32 10.70 -3.65
CA ILE A 117 5.04 9.43 -3.70
C ILE A 117 5.38 9.16 -5.16
N ILE A 118 6.67 9.10 -5.47
CA ILE A 118 7.16 8.69 -6.79
C ILE A 118 7.63 7.25 -6.69
N TYR A 119 7.14 6.39 -7.58
CA TYR A 119 7.41 4.95 -7.53
C TYR A 119 7.57 4.35 -8.92
N ASN A 120 8.24 3.20 -8.98
CA ASN A 120 8.42 2.44 -10.20
C ASN A 120 7.36 1.37 -10.34
N ILE A 121 6.75 1.26 -11.51
CA ILE A 121 5.95 0.09 -11.87
C ILE A 121 6.83 -0.85 -12.69
N HIS A 122 6.85 -2.12 -12.34
CA HIS A 122 7.52 -3.14 -13.12
C HIS A 122 6.91 -3.21 -14.53
N TYR A 123 7.76 -3.03 -15.55
CA TYR A 123 7.30 -2.80 -16.93
C TYR A 123 6.34 -3.88 -17.47
N PRO A 124 6.57 -5.19 -17.28
CA PRO A 124 5.63 -6.21 -17.73
C PRO A 124 4.23 -6.07 -17.14
N LEU A 125 4.10 -5.73 -15.85
CA LEU A 125 2.79 -5.56 -15.20
C LEU A 125 1.98 -4.42 -15.82
N LYS A 126 2.63 -3.32 -16.20
CA LYS A 126 1.93 -2.21 -16.87
C LYS A 126 1.35 -2.66 -18.21
N ASP A 127 2.14 -3.35 -19.03
CA ASP A 127 1.69 -3.80 -20.35
C ASP A 127 0.54 -4.80 -20.23
N ILE A 128 0.58 -5.68 -19.24
CA ILE A 128 -0.51 -6.61 -18.94
C ILE A 128 -1.78 -5.85 -18.58
N LEU A 129 -1.71 -4.90 -17.65
CA LEU A 129 -2.85 -4.10 -17.22
C LEU A 129 -3.47 -3.31 -18.38
N LEU A 130 -2.65 -2.69 -19.23
CA LEU A 130 -3.10 -1.96 -20.41
C LEU A 130 -3.73 -2.89 -21.47
N SER A 131 -3.39 -4.17 -21.49
CA SER A 131 -3.95 -5.17 -22.40
C SER A 131 -5.33 -5.70 -21.98
N LEU A 132 -5.76 -5.42 -20.73
CA LEU A 132 -7.05 -5.86 -20.20
C LEU A 132 -8.08 -4.71 -20.27
N PRO A 133 -9.10 -4.81 -21.15
CA PRO A 133 -10.01 -3.68 -21.43
C PRO A 133 -10.70 -3.09 -20.21
N ASN A 134 -11.06 -3.93 -19.25
CA ASN A 134 -11.74 -3.54 -18.01
C ASN A 134 -10.80 -2.90 -16.95
N LEU A 135 -9.48 -2.98 -17.14
CA LEU A 135 -8.49 -2.39 -16.25
C LEU A 135 -7.79 -1.15 -16.85
N GLN A 136 -7.97 -0.86 -18.14
CA GLN A 136 -7.29 0.24 -18.84
C GLN A 136 -7.53 1.61 -18.22
N ASN A 137 -8.71 1.83 -17.66
CA ASN A 137 -9.11 3.10 -17.04
C ASN A 137 -8.94 3.07 -15.52
N ALA A 138 -8.22 2.08 -14.97
CA ALA A 138 -7.98 1.99 -13.56
C ALA A 138 -7.16 3.18 -13.06
N ARG A 139 -7.50 3.67 -11.87
CA ARG A 139 -6.67 4.64 -11.16
C ARG A 139 -5.53 3.92 -10.46
N LEU A 140 -4.32 4.46 -10.63
CA LEU A 140 -3.10 3.85 -10.12
C LEU A 140 -2.63 4.58 -8.87
N TYR A 141 -2.28 3.83 -7.84
CA TYR A 141 -1.82 4.33 -6.55
C TYR A 141 -0.58 3.57 -6.08
N HIS A 142 0.14 4.17 -5.16
CA HIS A 142 1.11 3.48 -4.32
C HIS A 142 0.52 3.26 -2.92
N SER A 143 0.78 2.11 -2.32
CA SER A 143 0.23 1.74 -1.00
C SER A 143 0.54 2.75 0.10
N GLY A 144 1.73 3.36 0.04
CA GLY A 144 2.17 4.37 0.98
C GLY A 144 1.27 5.60 1.07
N LYS A 145 0.55 5.96 -0.01
CA LYS A 145 -0.41 7.06 0.03
C LYS A 145 -1.40 6.87 1.18
N PHE A 146 -1.97 5.67 1.27
CA PHE A 146 -3.03 5.39 2.25
C PHE A 146 -2.50 5.40 3.68
N LEU A 147 -1.29 4.90 3.89
CA LEU A 147 -0.68 4.88 5.22
C LEU A 147 -0.26 6.29 5.67
N VAL A 148 0.32 7.09 4.78
CA VAL A 148 0.72 8.48 5.06
C VAL A 148 -0.51 9.35 5.31
N ASP A 149 -1.49 9.34 4.40
CA ASP A 149 -2.70 10.16 4.53
C ASP A 149 -3.51 9.78 5.80
N TYR A 150 -3.60 8.47 6.10
CA TYR A 150 -4.23 8.01 7.34
C TYR A 150 -3.48 8.53 8.59
N GLY A 151 -2.15 8.43 8.59
CA GLY A 151 -1.33 8.94 9.68
C GLY A 151 -1.53 10.44 9.87
N MET A 152 -1.46 11.23 8.80
CA MET A 152 -1.64 12.69 8.84
C MET A 152 -2.99 13.12 9.43
N ILE A 153 -4.06 12.39 9.14
CA ILE A 153 -5.39 12.70 9.68
C ILE A 153 -5.51 12.36 11.17
N ASN A 154 -4.83 11.30 11.62
CA ASN A 154 -5.04 10.72 12.95
C ASN A 154 -3.94 11.08 13.96
N SER A 155 -2.74 11.50 13.51
CA SER A 155 -1.59 11.75 14.38
C SER A 155 -1.66 13.12 15.07
N LYS A 156 -1.13 13.15 16.31
CA LYS A 156 -0.96 14.38 17.10
C LYS A 156 0.41 14.50 17.78
N ASN A 157 1.12 13.40 17.88
CA ASN A 157 2.37 13.27 18.63
C ASN A 157 3.44 12.58 17.76
N ASP A 158 4.48 12.05 18.42
CA ASP A 158 5.43 11.16 17.78
C ASP A 158 4.80 9.78 17.62
N GLU A 159 4.52 9.41 16.39
CA GLU A 159 3.80 8.20 16.04
C GLU A 159 4.46 7.49 14.87
N ILE A 160 4.42 6.18 14.90
CA ILE A 160 4.84 5.32 13.80
C ILE A 160 3.68 4.44 13.36
N TYR A 161 3.39 4.46 12.09
CA TYR A 161 2.40 3.62 11.44
C TYR A 161 3.11 2.58 10.62
N ILE A 162 2.79 1.31 10.83
CA ILE A 162 3.35 0.20 10.06
C ILE A 162 2.24 -0.61 9.43
N ASN A 163 2.50 -1.09 8.22
CA ASN A 163 1.61 -2.01 7.52
C ASN A 163 2.45 -3.14 6.92
N LEU A 164 2.20 -4.37 7.35
CA LEU A 164 2.91 -5.55 6.87
C LEU A 164 2.03 -6.32 5.91
N MET A 165 2.46 -6.46 4.66
CA MET A 165 1.74 -7.18 3.61
C MET A 165 2.70 -8.12 2.88
N HIS A 166 2.50 -9.44 3.00
CA HIS A 166 3.32 -10.45 2.29
C HIS A 166 4.83 -10.16 2.37
N GLN A 167 5.37 -10.01 3.57
CA GLN A 167 6.79 -9.71 3.81
C GLN A 167 7.25 -8.32 3.29
N LYS A 168 6.34 -7.45 2.90
CA LYS A 168 6.61 -6.04 2.58
C LYS A 168 6.12 -5.18 3.74
N LEU A 169 7.06 -4.47 4.37
CA LEU A 169 6.81 -3.62 5.54
C LEU A 169 6.81 -2.16 5.11
N GLU A 170 5.67 -1.52 5.20
CA GLU A 170 5.58 -0.06 5.14
C GLU A 170 5.84 0.53 6.52
N VAL A 171 6.61 1.60 6.54
CA VAL A 171 6.90 2.38 7.74
C VAL A 171 6.66 3.85 7.45
N CYS A 172 5.72 4.46 8.16
CA CYS A 172 5.44 5.88 8.13
C CYS A 172 5.67 6.47 9.52
N VAL A 173 6.43 7.56 9.61
CA VAL A 173 6.73 8.22 10.88
C VAL A 173 6.25 9.65 10.82
N LEU A 174 5.52 10.05 11.86
CA LEU A 174 5.09 11.42 12.11
C LEU A 174 5.68 11.90 13.44
N SER A 175 6.04 13.18 13.49
CA SER A 175 6.49 13.83 14.72
C SER A 175 5.72 15.13 14.92
N ASN A 176 5.10 15.29 16.08
CA ASN A 176 4.21 16.41 16.40
C ASN A 176 3.10 16.64 15.34
N GLY A 177 2.59 15.55 14.75
CA GLY A 177 1.57 15.60 13.71
C GLY A 177 2.09 15.98 12.31
N GLU A 178 3.41 16.11 12.13
CA GLU A 178 4.02 16.42 10.83
C GLU A 178 4.65 15.15 10.21
N PHE A 179 4.55 15.01 8.91
CA PHE A 179 5.16 13.92 8.16
C PHE A 179 6.69 14.04 8.16
N ILE A 180 7.38 12.98 8.60
CA ILE A 180 8.84 12.93 8.69
C ILE A 180 9.44 11.93 7.73
N PHE A 181 8.83 10.73 7.62
CA PHE A 181 9.43 9.63 6.87
C PHE A 181 8.39 8.64 6.38
N TYR A 182 8.61 8.12 5.19
CA TYR A 182 7.95 6.93 4.67
C TYR A 182 8.93 6.10 3.86
N ASN A 183 8.87 4.79 4.02
CA ASN A 183 9.51 3.83 3.12
C ASN A 183 8.81 2.47 3.15
N LEU A 184 9.05 1.66 2.13
CA LEU A 184 8.60 0.27 2.02
C LEU A 184 9.82 -0.64 1.92
N PHE A 185 9.91 -1.61 2.82
CA PHE A 185 11.03 -2.53 2.96
C PHE A 185 10.59 -3.97 2.66
N GLU A 186 11.46 -4.76 2.03
CA GLU A 186 11.30 -6.21 1.99
C GLU A 186 11.82 -6.82 3.29
N THR A 187 11.00 -7.68 3.89
CA THR A 187 11.32 -8.36 5.17
C THR A 187 11.19 -9.86 4.98
N LYS A 188 12.31 -10.57 4.89
CA LYS A 188 12.32 -12.03 4.72
C LYS A 188 12.12 -12.76 6.03
N THR A 189 12.49 -12.12 7.13
CA THR A 189 12.44 -12.68 8.47
C THR A 189 11.78 -11.70 9.45
N LYS A 190 11.36 -12.21 10.62
CA LYS A 190 10.87 -11.34 11.70
C LYS A 190 11.97 -10.44 12.27
N GLU A 191 13.22 -10.86 12.12
CA GLU A 191 14.39 -10.06 12.50
C GLU A 191 14.56 -8.86 11.56
N ASP A 192 14.39 -9.04 10.24
CA ASP A 192 14.39 -7.94 9.26
C ASP A 192 13.25 -6.95 9.58
N PHE A 193 12.05 -7.48 9.85
CA PHE A 193 10.89 -6.67 10.24
C PHE A 193 11.21 -5.77 11.44
N LEU A 194 11.74 -6.36 12.52
CA LEU A 194 12.11 -5.61 13.72
C LEU A 194 13.24 -4.63 13.44
N PHE A 195 14.26 -5.07 12.69
CA PHE A 195 15.41 -4.25 12.33
C PHE A 195 15.00 -2.95 11.64
N TYR A 196 14.17 -3.00 10.60
CA TYR A 196 13.77 -1.80 9.88
C TYR A 196 12.98 -0.83 10.74
N ILE A 197 12.11 -1.31 11.63
CA ILE A 197 11.37 -0.46 12.55
C ILE A 197 12.33 0.25 13.51
N LEU A 198 13.18 -0.51 14.22
CA LEU A 198 14.09 0.04 15.21
C LEU A 198 15.18 0.91 14.58
N TYR A 199 15.68 0.53 13.41
CA TYR A 199 16.65 1.32 12.65
C TYR A 199 16.07 2.67 12.24
N THR A 200 14.82 2.70 11.71
CA THR A 200 14.14 3.94 11.36
C THR A 200 13.97 4.85 12.57
N LEU A 201 13.46 4.33 13.68
CA LEU A 201 13.31 5.10 14.92
C LEU A 201 14.66 5.66 15.40
N ASN A 202 15.73 4.85 15.38
CA ASN A 202 17.07 5.28 15.77
C ASN A 202 17.63 6.38 14.87
N GLN A 203 17.46 6.28 13.53
CA GLN A 203 17.94 7.30 12.58
C GLN A 203 17.21 8.64 12.77
N LEU A 204 15.96 8.61 13.20
CA LEU A 204 15.14 9.79 13.44
C LEU A 204 15.26 10.30 14.90
N ASN A 205 16.10 9.67 15.74
CA ASN A 205 16.26 9.96 17.17
C ASN A 205 14.94 9.88 17.96
N ILE A 206 14.05 8.97 17.59
CA ILE A 206 12.77 8.70 18.26
C ILE A 206 12.93 7.49 19.18
N SER A 207 12.51 7.65 20.43
CA SER A 207 12.61 6.57 21.42
C SER A 207 11.49 5.54 21.24
N PRO A 208 11.83 4.23 21.12
CA PRO A 208 10.82 3.17 21.05
C PRO A 208 10.03 3.00 22.36
N ASN A 209 10.48 3.60 23.47
CA ASN A 209 9.78 3.57 24.74
C ASN A 209 8.67 4.62 24.86
N THR A 210 8.68 5.66 24.03
CA THR A 210 7.73 6.78 24.10
C THR A 210 6.86 6.92 22.86
N VAL A 211 7.32 6.46 21.69
CA VAL A 211 6.54 6.50 20.44
C VAL A 211 5.31 5.61 20.53
N SER A 212 4.19 6.07 20.00
CA SER A 212 3.00 5.24 19.78
C SER A 212 3.09 4.55 18.43
N LEU A 213 3.01 3.23 18.41
CA LEU A 213 3.05 2.42 17.18
C LEU A 213 1.65 1.91 16.86
N TYR A 214 1.20 2.17 15.63
CA TYR A 214 -0.05 1.67 15.07
C TYR A 214 0.26 0.66 13.97
N ALA A 215 -0.29 -0.55 14.10
CA ALA A 215 0.03 -1.67 13.22
C ALA A 215 -1.18 -2.15 12.43
N PHE A 216 -0.95 -2.43 11.14
CA PHE A 216 -1.90 -2.93 10.16
C PHE A 216 -1.32 -4.14 9.41
N GLY A 217 -2.19 -4.84 8.69
CA GLY A 217 -1.80 -5.94 7.83
C GLY A 217 -1.58 -7.26 8.55
N ASP A 218 -0.70 -8.09 8.02
CA ASP A 218 -0.47 -9.47 8.46
C ASP A 218 -0.01 -9.61 9.91
N ILE A 219 0.54 -8.57 10.50
CA ILE A 219 0.94 -8.56 11.92
C ILE A 219 -0.26 -8.79 12.84
N MET A 220 -1.47 -8.39 12.43
CA MET A 220 -2.68 -8.57 13.23
C MET A 220 -3.05 -10.04 13.45
N ASN A 221 -2.65 -10.91 12.54
CA ASN A 221 -2.91 -12.35 12.59
C ASN A 221 -1.64 -13.19 12.85
N SER A 222 -0.51 -12.54 13.11
CA SER A 222 0.78 -13.21 13.30
C SER A 222 1.36 -12.93 14.69
N PRO A 223 1.00 -13.74 15.71
CA PRO A 223 1.48 -13.55 17.09
C PRO A 223 3.00 -13.39 17.19
N ASN A 224 3.76 -14.10 16.36
CA ASN A 224 5.22 -14.05 16.36
C ASN A 224 5.79 -12.66 16.06
N TYR A 225 5.17 -11.87 15.15
CA TYR A 225 5.59 -10.51 14.85
C TYR A 225 5.26 -9.58 16.03
N TYR A 226 4.06 -9.70 16.59
CA TYR A 226 3.64 -8.92 17.74
C TYR A 226 4.53 -9.18 18.96
N GLU A 227 4.73 -10.46 19.35
CA GLU A 227 5.59 -10.84 20.47
C GLU A 227 7.04 -10.37 20.29
N THR A 228 7.52 -10.29 19.05
CA THR A 228 8.85 -9.78 18.76
C THR A 228 8.89 -8.27 18.95
N LEU A 229 7.90 -7.54 18.44
CA LEU A 229 7.84 -6.09 18.50
C LEU A 229 7.65 -5.56 19.93
N GLN A 230 6.78 -6.19 20.73
CA GLN A 230 6.46 -5.75 22.10
C GLN A 230 7.66 -5.82 23.07
N LYS A 231 8.73 -6.55 22.73
CA LYS A 231 9.96 -6.59 23.53
C LYS A 231 10.73 -5.29 23.45
N TYR A 232 10.53 -4.49 22.41
CA TYR A 232 11.32 -3.31 22.10
C TYR A 232 10.49 -2.03 22.04
N VAL A 233 9.23 -2.10 21.61
CA VAL A 233 8.32 -0.96 21.50
C VAL A 233 7.26 -1.07 22.58
N ARG A 234 7.10 0.00 23.36
CA ARG A 234 6.28 -0.04 24.59
C ARG A 234 4.78 0.16 24.32
N HIS A 235 4.46 1.03 23.38
CA HIS A 235 3.07 1.41 23.10
C HIS A 235 2.69 0.95 21.68
N ILE A 236 2.02 -0.20 21.59
CA ILE A 236 1.56 -0.79 20.35
C ILE A 236 0.04 -0.82 20.36
N SER A 237 -0.57 -0.33 19.30
CA SER A 237 -2.01 -0.32 19.08
C SER A 237 -2.36 -0.97 17.75
N PHE A 238 -3.47 -1.69 17.74
CA PHE A 238 -4.09 -2.23 16.54
C PHE A 238 -5.43 -1.55 16.31
N ASN A 239 -5.88 -1.51 15.07
CA ASN A 239 -7.25 -1.09 14.80
C ASN A 239 -8.21 -2.23 15.18
N GLU A 240 -8.60 -2.29 16.45
CA GLU A 240 -9.46 -3.34 17.00
C GLU A 240 -10.94 -3.16 16.62
N ALA A 241 -11.33 -1.96 16.18
CA ALA A 241 -12.72 -1.65 15.86
C ALA A 241 -13.23 -2.44 14.65
N ASP A 242 -12.33 -2.76 13.71
CA ASP A 242 -12.61 -3.62 12.56
C ASP A 242 -11.35 -4.40 12.18
N LYS A 243 -11.30 -5.67 12.61
CA LYS A 243 -10.16 -6.54 12.35
C LYS A 243 -9.92 -6.80 10.86
N GLN A 244 -10.98 -6.91 10.07
CA GLN A 244 -10.88 -7.17 8.65
C GLN A 244 -10.32 -5.94 7.92
N LEU A 245 -10.81 -4.76 8.27
CA LEU A 245 -10.27 -3.50 7.77
C LEU A 245 -8.79 -3.30 8.16
N GLY A 246 -8.43 -3.66 9.39
CA GLY A 246 -7.05 -3.58 9.85
C GLY A 246 -6.11 -4.53 9.10
N GLN A 247 -6.53 -5.77 8.86
CA GLN A 247 -5.74 -6.78 8.14
C GLN A 247 -5.55 -6.42 6.68
N TYR A 248 -6.58 -5.94 6.00
CA TYR A 248 -6.55 -5.57 4.57
C TYR A 248 -6.63 -4.07 4.37
N PHE A 249 -5.97 -3.31 5.23
CA PHE A 249 -6.03 -1.87 5.33
C PHE A 249 -5.97 -1.17 3.96
N THR A 250 -4.96 -1.47 3.16
CA THR A 250 -4.76 -0.81 1.86
C THR A 250 -5.91 -1.09 0.88
N LEU A 251 -6.41 -2.33 0.81
CA LEU A 251 -7.51 -2.69 -0.09
C LEU A 251 -8.81 -1.96 0.27
N TYR A 252 -9.14 -1.85 1.55
CA TYR A 252 -10.32 -1.11 1.98
C TYR A 252 -10.18 0.40 1.76
N LYS A 253 -8.99 0.95 1.99
CA LYS A 253 -8.70 2.37 1.77
C LYS A 253 -8.81 2.81 0.31
N LEU A 254 -8.60 1.90 -0.64
CA LEU A 254 -8.79 2.18 -2.07
C LEU A 254 -10.24 2.62 -2.40
N PHE A 255 -11.23 2.10 -1.70
CA PHE A 255 -12.63 2.50 -1.92
C PHE A 255 -12.97 3.91 -1.40
N GLU A 256 -12.17 4.48 -0.52
CA GLU A 256 -12.37 5.86 -0.07
C GLU A 256 -12.07 6.88 -1.17
N CYS A 257 -11.27 6.48 -2.18
CA CYS A 257 -10.94 7.32 -3.34
C CYS A 257 -12.11 7.51 -4.34
N GLU A 258 -13.25 6.85 -4.14
CA GLU A 258 -14.45 6.99 -4.99
C GLU A 258 -15.16 8.32 -4.76
N SER A 259 -15.13 8.84 -3.54
CA SER A 259 -15.87 10.05 -3.14
C SER A 259 -15.39 11.34 -3.79
N PHE A 260 -14.25 11.34 -4.47
CA PHE A 260 -13.68 12.51 -5.15
C PHE A 260 -14.14 12.69 -6.61
N GLN A 261 -15.16 11.96 -7.05
CA GLN A 261 -15.63 12.00 -8.46
C GLN A 261 -16.82 12.92 -8.71
N GLU A 262 -17.44 13.52 -7.70
CA GLU A 262 -18.64 14.35 -7.87
C GLU A 262 -18.37 15.86 -7.99
N HIS A 263 -17.18 16.27 -8.48
CA HIS A 263 -16.90 17.69 -8.72
C HIS A 263 -16.35 17.95 -10.12
#